data_1bba183cd892b36b46e4091b975df0fc
#
_entry.id   1bba183cd892b36b46e4091b975df0fc
#
_cell.length_a   1.000
_cell.length_b   1.000
_cell.length_c   1.000
_cell.angle_alpha   90.00
_cell.angle_beta   90.00
_cell.angle_gamma   90.00
#
_symmetry.space_group_name_H-M   'P 1'
#
loop_
_entity.id
_entity.type
_entity.pdbx_description
1 polymer ?
#
loop_
_entity_poly.entity_id
_entity_poly.type
_entity_poly.pdbx_seq_one_letter_code
_entity_poly.pdbx_strand_id
1 'polypeptide(L)'
;MIKRSLPENILFWTYVLTWPLYLLGALYLVGPILAWLMLGLLGLSAYLGHAIRSDLRIEHRVHPLVWCWVAAMFVMLVALWAGHMGWSFGLGPTIKSSIGWAKGWALIALFIVIGALFQINREVLIRGQNIVGLVTLLLLPLLLVAPIIGLPSRVFISPLQATGGPGPEYFSIYLFTIDPESGAARWQFFAPWSPFAGLIGVTMVLFAVEDKKKFWLICGLLGGLSMIYFSRSRMSLVALV
;
A
#
# COMPACT_ATOMS: atom_id res chain seq x y z
N MET A 1 -13.60 2.31 23.78
CA MET A 1 -12.80 2.62 22.57
C MET A 1 -11.36 2.85 22.98
N ILE A 2 -10.40 2.13 22.42
CA ILE A 2 -8.97 2.36 22.69
C ILE A 2 -8.63 3.71 22.10
N LYS A 3 -8.05 4.60 22.91
CA LYS A 3 -7.56 5.92 22.42
C LYS A 3 -6.38 5.65 21.45
N ARG A 4 -6.57 5.89 20.17
CA ARG A 4 -5.55 5.71 19.15
C ARG A 4 -4.55 6.86 19.21
N SER A 5 -3.27 6.56 19.04
CA SER A 5 -2.24 7.59 18.82
C SER A 5 -2.41 8.23 17.44
N LEU A 6 -1.72 9.35 17.20
CA LEU A 6 -1.77 10.01 15.89
C LEU A 6 -1.28 9.10 14.75
N PRO A 7 -0.14 8.38 14.85
CA PRO A 7 0.27 7.40 13.85
C PRO A 7 -0.76 6.30 13.58
N GLU A 8 -1.38 5.77 14.66
CA GLU A 8 -2.44 4.76 14.55
C GLU A 8 -3.67 5.29 13.80
N ASN A 9 -4.06 6.54 14.05
CA ASN A 9 -5.17 7.16 13.33
C ASN A 9 -4.86 7.35 11.84
N ILE A 10 -3.67 7.82 11.51
CA ILE A 10 -3.23 8.00 10.12
C ILE A 10 -3.28 6.66 9.38
N LEU A 11 -2.69 5.60 9.95
CA LEU A 11 -2.71 4.24 9.37
C LEU A 11 -4.12 3.69 9.24
N PHE A 12 -4.94 3.83 10.27
CA PHE A 12 -6.33 3.36 10.24
C PHE A 12 -7.12 4.01 9.10
N TRP A 13 -7.05 5.34 8.98
CA TRP A 13 -7.75 6.06 7.92
C TRP A 13 -7.18 5.78 6.54
N THR A 14 -5.89 5.48 6.42
CA THR A 14 -5.28 5.01 5.16
C THR A 14 -5.96 3.71 4.69
N TYR A 15 -6.18 2.74 5.59
CA TYR A 15 -6.93 1.52 5.26
C TYR A 15 -8.39 1.82 4.90
N VAL A 16 -9.10 2.55 5.75
CA VAL A 16 -10.54 2.87 5.52
C VAL A 16 -10.76 3.58 4.19
N LEU A 17 -9.83 4.43 3.79
CA LEU A 17 -9.90 5.21 2.56
C LEU A 17 -9.30 4.49 1.33
N THR A 18 -8.88 3.23 1.43
CA THR A 18 -8.27 2.49 0.31
C THR A 18 -9.14 2.53 -0.95
N TRP A 19 -10.41 2.16 -0.85
CA TRP A 19 -11.34 2.18 -1.98
C TRP A 19 -11.65 3.60 -2.50
N PRO A 20 -12.02 4.58 -1.67
CA PRO A 20 -12.15 5.98 -2.10
C PRO A 20 -10.91 6.51 -2.82
N LEU A 21 -9.71 6.26 -2.28
CA LEU A 21 -8.46 6.69 -2.89
C LEU A 21 -8.16 5.97 -4.20
N TYR A 22 -8.51 4.69 -4.31
CA TYR A 22 -8.44 3.96 -5.58
C TYR A 22 -9.38 4.58 -6.62
N LEU A 23 -10.65 4.84 -6.28
CA LEU A 23 -11.62 5.44 -7.18
C LEU A 23 -11.23 6.86 -7.66
N LEU A 24 -10.40 7.56 -6.89
CA LEU A 24 -9.79 8.83 -7.30
C LEU A 24 -8.51 8.64 -8.12
N GLY A 25 -8.00 7.40 -8.23
CA GLY A 25 -6.70 7.09 -8.84
C GLY A 25 -5.51 7.65 -8.06
N ALA A 26 -5.69 7.87 -6.76
CA ALA A 26 -4.69 8.45 -5.85
C ALA A 26 -3.92 7.39 -5.04
N LEU A 27 -4.34 6.13 -5.09
CA LEU A 27 -3.85 5.08 -4.17
C LEU A 27 -2.33 4.88 -4.26
N TYR A 28 -1.75 5.01 -5.46
CA TYR A 28 -0.30 4.92 -5.65
C TYR A 28 0.49 5.97 -4.84
N LEU A 29 -0.08 7.18 -4.69
CA LEU A 29 0.59 8.27 -3.98
C LEU A 29 0.54 8.10 -2.45
N VAL A 30 -0.38 7.27 -1.96
CA VAL A 30 -0.58 7.07 -0.51
C VAL A 30 0.67 6.50 0.15
N GLY A 31 1.33 5.51 -0.45
CA GLY A 31 2.54 4.91 0.10
C GLY A 31 3.66 5.94 0.32
N PRO A 32 4.10 6.67 -0.71
CA PRO A 32 5.08 7.74 -0.55
C PRO A 32 4.67 8.81 0.46
N ILE A 33 3.45 9.34 0.36
CA ILE A 33 2.97 10.38 1.27
C ILE A 33 2.98 9.89 2.72
N LEU A 34 2.47 8.68 2.97
CA LEU A 34 2.43 8.09 4.30
C LEU A 34 3.83 7.91 4.89
N ALA A 35 4.77 7.34 4.10
CA ALA A 35 6.11 7.08 4.58
C ALA A 35 6.86 8.39 4.95
N TRP A 36 6.83 9.39 4.07
CA TRP A 36 7.49 10.66 4.31
C TRP A 36 6.81 11.50 5.40
N LEU A 37 5.47 11.45 5.49
CA LEU A 37 4.71 12.06 6.58
C LEU A 37 5.11 11.47 7.94
N MET A 38 5.17 10.15 8.04
CA MET A 38 5.56 9.46 9.28
C MET A 38 7.01 9.77 9.65
N LEU A 39 7.93 9.81 8.67
CA LEU A 39 9.30 10.24 8.92
C LEU A 39 9.35 11.70 9.40
N GLY A 40 8.55 12.58 8.79
CA GLY A 40 8.41 13.98 9.22
C GLY A 40 7.92 14.10 10.68
N LEU A 41 6.94 13.27 11.08
CA LEU A 41 6.47 13.21 12.46
C LEU A 41 7.56 12.75 13.43
N LEU A 42 8.39 11.79 13.02
CA LEU A 42 9.57 11.37 13.82
C LEU A 42 10.55 12.50 14.00
N GLY A 43 10.90 13.21 12.91
CA GLY A 43 11.80 14.37 12.96
C GLY A 43 11.24 15.50 13.84
N LEU A 44 9.95 15.80 13.69
CA LEU A 44 9.27 16.81 14.50
C LEU A 44 9.27 16.43 15.99
N SER A 45 9.03 15.16 16.31
CA SER A 45 9.06 14.67 17.69
C SER A 45 10.45 14.78 18.33
N ALA A 46 11.50 14.61 17.52
CA ALA A 46 12.88 14.78 17.99
C ALA A 46 13.17 16.24 18.34
N TYR A 47 12.58 17.17 17.58
CA TYR A 47 12.75 18.63 17.78
C TYR A 47 11.91 19.18 18.93
N LEU A 48 10.63 18.78 19.04
CA LEU A 48 9.66 19.33 20.00
C LEU A 48 9.70 18.67 21.40
N GLY A 49 10.51 17.62 21.59
CA GLY A 49 10.82 17.05 22.91
C GLY A 49 9.84 16.00 23.45
N HIS A 50 9.96 15.68 24.74
CA HIS A 50 9.36 14.51 25.40
C HIS A 50 7.82 14.47 25.37
N ALA A 51 7.12 15.60 25.44
CA ALA A 51 5.66 15.64 25.49
C ALA A 51 5.01 15.04 24.23
N ILE A 52 5.56 15.33 23.04
CA ILE A 52 5.05 14.80 21.77
C ILE A 52 5.50 13.35 21.57
N ARG A 53 6.68 12.96 22.06
CA ARG A 53 7.15 11.57 22.00
C ARG A 53 6.23 10.58 22.71
N SER A 54 5.68 10.98 23.87
CA SER A 54 4.75 10.12 24.61
C SER A 54 3.44 9.90 23.85
N ASP A 55 2.92 10.93 23.19
CA ASP A 55 1.69 10.82 22.38
C ASP A 55 1.90 10.00 21.11
N LEU A 56 3.10 10.03 20.53
CA LEU A 56 3.44 9.26 19.31
C LEU A 56 3.87 7.83 19.63
N ARG A 57 4.09 7.47 20.91
CA ARG A 57 4.53 6.13 21.34
C ARG A 57 5.76 5.64 20.57
N ILE A 58 6.85 6.41 20.63
CA ILE A 58 8.08 6.11 19.88
C ILE A 58 8.97 5.17 20.72
N GLU A 59 9.43 4.06 20.08
CA GLU A 59 10.41 3.14 20.64
C GLU A 59 11.81 3.75 20.55
N HIS A 60 12.62 3.56 21.60
CA HIS A 60 13.98 4.11 21.67
C HIS A 60 15.07 3.13 21.17
N ARG A 61 14.74 1.85 21.09
CA ARG A 61 15.71 0.82 20.66
C ARG A 61 15.28 0.22 19.34
N VAL A 62 16.08 0.48 18.31
CA VAL A 62 15.88 -0.06 16.96
C VAL A 62 16.89 -1.17 16.73
N HIS A 63 16.42 -2.32 16.23
CA HIS A 63 17.29 -3.44 15.92
C HIS A 63 18.31 -3.05 14.83
N PRO A 64 19.60 -3.42 14.94
CA PRO A 64 20.66 -3.02 13.98
C PRO A 64 20.33 -3.36 12.52
N LEU A 65 19.61 -4.44 12.25
CA LEU A 65 19.19 -4.80 10.89
C LEU A 65 18.35 -3.72 10.19
N VAL A 66 17.63 -2.88 10.93
CA VAL A 66 16.87 -1.75 10.36
C VAL A 66 17.83 -0.76 9.68
N TRP A 67 18.96 -0.50 10.31
CA TRP A 67 19.98 0.40 9.78
C TRP A 67 20.69 -0.18 8.56
N CYS A 68 20.80 -1.52 8.42
CA CYS A 68 21.27 -2.16 7.21
C CYS A 68 20.37 -1.82 5.99
N TRP A 69 19.04 -1.80 6.17
CA TRP A 69 18.12 -1.39 5.11
C TRP A 69 18.27 0.09 4.75
N VAL A 70 18.43 0.96 5.75
CA VAL A 70 18.70 2.39 5.50
C VAL A 70 19.99 2.59 4.73
N ALA A 71 21.07 1.93 5.16
CA ALA A 71 22.37 1.99 4.48
C ALA A 71 22.28 1.46 3.03
N ALA A 72 21.58 0.32 2.82
CA ALA A 72 21.42 -0.25 1.49
C ALA A 72 20.68 0.70 0.53
N MET A 73 19.60 1.34 1.00
CA MET A 73 18.86 2.30 0.18
C MET A 73 19.67 3.59 -0.06
N PHE A 74 20.48 4.01 0.89
CA PHE A 74 21.39 5.15 0.71
C PHE A 74 22.49 4.83 -0.31
N VAL A 75 23.13 3.66 -0.22
CA VAL A 75 24.11 3.19 -1.21
C VAL A 75 23.50 3.14 -2.61
N MET A 76 22.26 2.67 -2.73
CA MET A 76 21.54 2.67 -3.99
C MET A 76 21.33 4.08 -4.57
N LEU A 77 21.03 5.08 -3.72
CA LEU A 77 20.96 6.49 -4.15
C LEU A 77 22.31 7.02 -4.65
N VAL A 78 23.39 6.72 -3.92
CA VAL A 78 24.76 7.10 -4.32
C VAL A 78 25.12 6.44 -5.65
N ALA A 79 24.84 5.15 -5.83
CA ALA A 79 25.07 4.43 -7.08
C ALA A 79 24.28 5.03 -8.25
N LEU A 80 23.02 5.43 -8.01
CA LEU A 80 22.20 6.14 -8.99
C LEU A 80 22.87 7.46 -9.43
N TRP A 81 23.34 8.27 -8.48
CA TRP A 81 24.04 9.52 -8.80
C TRP A 81 25.34 9.29 -9.54
N ALA A 82 26.15 8.31 -9.09
CA ALA A 82 27.40 7.95 -9.77
C ALA A 82 27.15 7.50 -11.21
N GLY A 83 26.11 6.68 -11.44
CA GLY A 83 25.72 6.26 -12.78
C GLY A 83 25.28 7.43 -13.65
N HIS A 84 24.46 8.34 -13.14
CA HIS A 84 24.03 9.54 -13.88
C HIS A 84 25.20 10.47 -14.25
N MET A 85 26.17 10.61 -13.35
CA MET A 85 27.41 11.38 -13.63
C MET A 85 28.27 10.68 -14.66
N GLY A 86 28.49 9.37 -14.52
CA GLY A 86 29.32 8.58 -15.45
C GLY A 86 28.79 8.57 -16.88
N TRP A 87 27.45 8.57 -17.05
CA TRP A 87 26.81 8.63 -18.36
C TRP A 87 26.44 10.06 -18.82
N SER A 88 26.82 11.08 -18.06
CA SER A 88 26.59 12.51 -18.39
C SER A 88 25.13 12.85 -18.67
N PHE A 89 24.18 12.26 -17.95
CA PHE A 89 22.73 12.49 -18.14
C PHE A 89 22.29 13.92 -17.78
N GLY A 90 23.10 14.67 -17.03
CA GLY A 90 22.78 16.03 -16.59
C GLY A 90 21.87 16.10 -15.36
N LEU A 91 21.62 17.31 -14.87
CA LEU A 91 20.90 17.53 -13.61
C LEU A 91 19.41 17.15 -13.67
N GLY A 92 18.71 17.47 -14.76
CA GLY A 92 17.29 17.21 -14.90
C GLY A 92 16.92 15.72 -14.74
N PRO A 93 17.50 14.79 -15.53
CA PRO A 93 17.31 13.36 -15.36
C PRO A 93 17.74 12.85 -13.97
N THR A 94 18.82 13.38 -13.39
CA THR A 94 19.28 13.00 -12.06
C THR A 94 18.26 13.36 -10.98
N ILE A 95 17.70 14.56 -11.01
CA ILE A 95 16.62 14.97 -10.09
C ILE A 95 15.39 14.09 -10.28
N LYS A 96 14.96 13.84 -11.52
CA LYS A 96 13.80 13.00 -11.82
C LYS A 96 14.00 11.57 -11.27
N SER A 97 15.17 10.97 -11.47
CA SER A 97 15.49 9.64 -10.95
C SER A 97 15.57 9.61 -9.42
N SER A 98 16.10 10.67 -8.78
CA SER A 98 16.14 10.80 -7.32
C SER A 98 14.72 10.89 -6.74
N ILE A 99 13.82 11.63 -7.37
CA ILE A 99 12.39 11.66 -6.99
C ILE A 99 11.76 10.27 -7.17
N GLY A 100 12.07 9.55 -8.25
CA GLY A 100 11.65 8.17 -8.48
C GLY A 100 12.15 7.23 -7.36
N TRP A 101 13.43 7.34 -6.98
CA TRP A 101 14.00 6.62 -5.85
C TRP A 101 13.25 6.93 -4.55
N ALA A 102 13.00 8.20 -4.25
CA ALA A 102 12.31 8.63 -3.03
C ALA A 102 10.85 8.14 -2.95
N LYS A 103 10.15 8.04 -4.11
CA LYS A 103 8.76 7.54 -4.19
C LYS A 103 8.65 6.02 -4.27
N GLY A 104 9.73 5.31 -4.50
CA GLY A 104 9.75 3.87 -4.67
C GLY A 104 10.71 3.18 -3.73
N TRP A 105 11.98 3.12 -4.09
CA TRP A 105 12.99 2.32 -3.38
C TRP A 105 13.22 2.76 -1.93
N ALA A 106 13.25 4.06 -1.66
CA ALA A 106 13.41 4.57 -0.29
C ALA A 106 12.30 4.08 0.65
N LEU A 107 11.10 3.79 0.12
CA LEU A 107 9.97 3.34 0.94
C LEU A 107 10.24 2.01 1.63
N ILE A 108 11.08 1.14 1.05
CA ILE A 108 11.46 -0.14 1.66
C ILE A 108 12.11 0.12 3.02
N ALA A 109 13.11 1.00 3.08
CA ALA A 109 13.75 1.36 4.35
C ALA A 109 12.83 2.18 5.25
N LEU A 110 12.07 3.14 4.69
CA LEU A 110 11.20 4.02 5.47
C LEU A 110 10.12 3.24 6.21
N PHE A 111 9.42 2.29 5.58
CA PHE A 111 8.39 1.50 6.26
C PHE A 111 8.99 0.58 7.33
N ILE A 112 10.20 0.06 7.12
CA ILE A 112 10.90 -0.72 8.15
C ILE A 112 11.26 0.16 9.35
N VAL A 113 11.79 1.37 9.11
CA VAL A 113 12.10 2.35 10.18
C VAL A 113 10.84 2.76 10.93
N ILE A 114 9.76 3.09 10.21
CA ILE A 114 8.48 3.49 10.79
C ILE A 114 7.91 2.37 11.66
N GLY A 115 7.90 1.14 11.13
CA GLY A 115 7.41 -0.03 11.86
C GLY A 115 8.25 -0.40 13.08
N ALA A 116 9.56 -0.08 13.07
CA ALA A 116 10.45 -0.31 14.21
C ALA A 116 10.36 0.78 15.29
N LEU A 117 10.02 2.01 14.90
CA LEU A 117 10.02 3.16 15.81
C LEU A 117 8.66 3.50 16.40
N PHE A 118 7.58 3.36 15.63
CA PHE A 118 6.24 3.60 16.17
C PHE A 118 5.65 2.34 16.80
N GLN A 119 5.25 2.42 18.06
CA GLN A 119 4.51 1.36 18.73
C GLN A 119 3.04 1.39 18.25
N ILE A 120 2.76 0.69 17.16
CA ILE A 120 1.43 0.63 16.56
C ILE A 120 0.68 -0.57 17.12
N ASN A 121 -0.51 -0.34 17.66
CA ASN A 121 -1.36 -1.43 18.14
C ASN A 121 -1.81 -2.29 16.95
N ARG A 122 -1.48 -3.59 17.00
CA ARG A 122 -1.82 -4.57 15.98
C ARG A 122 -3.33 -4.63 15.69
N GLU A 123 -4.18 -4.45 16.72
CA GLU A 123 -5.64 -4.42 16.52
C GLU A 123 -6.12 -3.30 15.60
N VAL A 124 -5.38 -2.19 15.51
CA VAL A 124 -5.70 -1.08 14.60
C VAL A 124 -5.49 -1.51 13.14
N LEU A 125 -4.39 -2.21 12.86
CA LEU A 125 -4.06 -2.72 11.52
C LEU A 125 -5.04 -3.79 11.10
N ILE A 126 -5.30 -4.78 11.98
CA ILE A 126 -6.27 -5.87 11.75
C ILE A 126 -7.65 -5.28 11.44
N ARG A 127 -8.11 -4.33 12.25
CA ARG A 127 -9.41 -3.70 12.07
C ARG A 127 -9.49 -2.89 10.78
N GLY A 128 -8.45 -2.11 10.48
CA GLY A 128 -8.36 -1.35 9.22
C GLY A 128 -8.45 -2.27 8.01
N GLN A 129 -7.68 -3.36 8.01
CA GLN A 129 -7.67 -4.35 6.93
C GLN A 129 -9.02 -5.05 6.77
N ASN A 130 -9.69 -5.42 7.88
CA ASN A 130 -11.01 -6.05 7.82
C ASN A 130 -12.10 -5.10 7.31
N ILE A 131 -11.97 -3.79 7.52
CA ILE A 131 -12.85 -2.77 6.92
C ILE A 131 -12.65 -2.74 5.40
N VAL A 132 -11.41 -2.83 4.91
CA VAL A 132 -11.16 -2.96 3.45
C VAL A 132 -11.85 -4.20 2.91
N GLY A 133 -11.78 -5.34 3.64
CA GLY A 133 -12.50 -6.56 3.29
C GLY A 133 -14.01 -6.37 3.17
N LEU A 134 -14.63 -5.71 4.15
CA LEU A 134 -16.05 -5.38 4.11
C LEU A 134 -16.40 -4.53 2.88
N VAL A 135 -15.65 -3.45 2.62
CA VAL A 135 -15.92 -2.58 1.46
C VAL A 135 -15.71 -3.35 0.15
N THR A 136 -14.70 -4.21 0.08
CA THR A 136 -14.49 -5.10 -1.08
C THR A 136 -15.69 -5.99 -1.33
N LEU A 137 -16.28 -6.59 -0.28
CA LEU A 137 -17.49 -7.42 -0.40
C LEU A 137 -18.70 -6.62 -0.86
N LEU A 138 -18.87 -5.39 -0.36
CA LEU A 138 -19.98 -4.52 -0.77
C LEU A 138 -19.88 -4.10 -2.25
N LEU A 139 -18.66 -3.92 -2.77
CA LEU A 139 -18.43 -3.56 -4.17
C LEU A 139 -18.38 -4.78 -5.09
N LEU A 140 -18.18 -5.98 -4.55
CA LEU A 140 -18.02 -7.21 -5.32
C LEU A 140 -19.17 -7.47 -6.31
N PRO A 141 -20.46 -7.35 -5.96
CA PRO A 141 -21.56 -7.57 -6.90
C PRO A 141 -21.47 -6.66 -8.13
N LEU A 142 -21.15 -5.37 -7.93
CA LEU A 142 -20.95 -4.43 -9.03
C LEU A 142 -19.79 -4.85 -9.93
N LEU A 143 -18.68 -5.24 -9.33
CA LEU A 143 -17.49 -5.67 -10.09
C LEU A 143 -17.77 -6.93 -10.90
N LEU A 144 -18.51 -7.90 -10.36
CA LEU A 144 -18.85 -9.15 -11.05
C LEU A 144 -19.87 -8.96 -12.18
N VAL A 145 -20.81 -8.06 -11.99
CA VAL A 145 -21.84 -7.77 -13.01
C VAL A 145 -21.29 -6.92 -14.15
N ALA A 146 -20.27 -6.09 -13.89
CA ALA A 146 -19.71 -5.16 -14.87
C ALA A 146 -19.39 -5.78 -16.26
N PRO A 147 -18.65 -6.91 -16.38
CA PRO A 147 -18.40 -7.53 -17.67
C PRO A 147 -19.65 -8.12 -18.32
N ILE A 148 -20.65 -8.54 -17.52
CA ILE A 148 -21.89 -9.16 -18.03
C ILE A 148 -22.76 -8.12 -18.72
N ILE A 149 -22.88 -6.92 -18.17
CA ILE A 149 -23.67 -5.83 -18.73
C ILE A 149 -22.90 -4.94 -19.71
N GLY A 150 -21.67 -5.35 -20.07
CA GLY A 150 -20.87 -4.66 -21.08
C GLY A 150 -20.26 -3.32 -20.64
N LEU A 151 -20.05 -3.12 -19.32
CA LEU A 151 -19.32 -1.95 -18.85
C LEU A 151 -17.86 -1.97 -19.33
N PRO A 152 -17.22 -0.79 -19.51
CA PRO A 152 -15.83 -0.74 -19.91
C PRO A 152 -14.93 -1.34 -18.84
N SER A 153 -13.92 -2.12 -19.25
CA SER A 153 -12.95 -2.69 -18.31
C SER A 153 -12.21 -1.61 -17.53
N ARG A 154 -11.80 -0.52 -18.20
CA ARG A 154 -11.18 0.66 -17.61
C ARG A 154 -12.14 1.83 -17.65
N VAL A 155 -12.44 2.41 -16.48
CA VAL A 155 -13.37 3.53 -16.33
C VAL A 155 -12.70 4.85 -16.74
N PHE A 156 -11.54 5.16 -16.15
CA PHE A 156 -10.75 6.35 -16.50
C PHE A 156 -9.31 6.22 -15.99
N ILE A 157 -8.46 7.15 -16.42
CA ILE A 157 -7.11 7.36 -15.91
C ILE A 157 -7.09 8.68 -15.14
N SER A 158 -6.65 8.64 -13.88
CA SER A 158 -6.59 9.84 -13.06
C SER A 158 -5.59 10.88 -13.59
N PRO A 159 -5.93 12.18 -13.56
CA PRO A 159 -4.99 13.26 -13.85
C PRO A 159 -3.74 13.25 -12.96
N LEU A 160 -3.81 12.60 -11.80
CA LEU A 160 -2.68 12.42 -10.89
C LEU A 160 -1.52 11.64 -11.53
N GLN A 161 -1.73 10.97 -12.66
CA GLN A 161 -0.65 10.39 -13.47
C GLN A 161 0.43 11.42 -13.83
N ALA A 162 0.08 12.69 -13.96
CA ALA A 162 1.02 13.79 -14.23
C ALA A 162 2.11 13.93 -13.13
N THR A 163 1.88 13.43 -11.92
CA THR A 163 2.87 13.40 -10.83
C THR A 163 4.02 12.43 -11.09
N GLY A 164 3.91 11.63 -12.16
CA GLY A 164 4.85 10.57 -12.52
C GLY A 164 4.73 9.33 -11.63
N GLY A 165 5.01 8.18 -12.20
CA GLY A 165 4.93 6.86 -11.56
C GLY A 165 5.47 5.78 -12.48
N PRO A 166 5.37 4.49 -12.08
CA PRO A 166 5.88 3.37 -12.88
C PRO A 166 5.12 3.16 -14.18
N GLY A 167 3.82 3.53 -14.21
CA GLY A 167 2.99 3.40 -15.41
C GLY A 167 1.55 3.89 -15.18
N PRO A 168 0.76 4.01 -16.26
CA PRO A 168 -0.63 4.48 -16.19
C PRO A 168 -1.55 3.55 -15.41
N GLU A 169 -1.22 2.26 -15.29
CA GLU A 169 -1.98 1.24 -14.56
C GLU A 169 -2.14 1.58 -13.07
N TYR A 170 -1.17 2.28 -12.48
CA TYR A 170 -1.20 2.72 -11.08
C TYR A 170 -2.20 3.85 -10.81
N PHE A 171 -2.62 4.55 -11.87
CA PHE A 171 -3.55 5.67 -11.81
C PHE A 171 -4.87 5.37 -12.52
N SER A 172 -5.01 4.17 -13.08
CA SER A 172 -6.20 3.72 -13.79
C SER A 172 -7.17 3.03 -12.86
N ILE A 173 -8.45 3.30 -13.06
CA ILE A 173 -9.55 2.64 -12.37
C ILE A 173 -10.11 1.56 -13.28
N TYR A 174 -9.99 0.30 -12.86
CA TYR A 174 -10.50 -0.86 -13.57
C TYR A 174 -11.64 -1.50 -12.80
N LEU A 175 -12.71 -1.86 -13.50
CA LEU A 175 -13.76 -2.73 -12.97
C LEU A 175 -13.33 -4.19 -13.05
N PHE A 176 -12.69 -4.57 -14.16
CA PHE A 176 -12.10 -5.88 -14.41
C PHE A 176 -11.01 -5.75 -15.46
N THR A 177 -10.26 -6.81 -15.69
CA THR A 177 -9.29 -6.93 -16.80
C THR A 177 -9.59 -8.23 -17.55
N ILE A 178 -9.06 -8.36 -18.76
CA ILE A 178 -9.17 -9.60 -19.54
C ILE A 178 -7.84 -10.34 -19.41
N ASP A 179 -7.92 -11.60 -19.06
CA ASP A 179 -6.77 -12.50 -19.03
C ASP A 179 -6.30 -12.76 -20.48
N PRO A 180 -5.04 -12.44 -20.81
CA PRO A 180 -4.53 -12.62 -22.19
C PRO A 180 -4.52 -14.09 -22.65
N GLU A 181 -4.34 -15.04 -21.74
CA GLU A 181 -4.26 -16.46 -22.06
C GLU A 181 -5.63 -17.10 -22.30
N SER A 182 -6.59 -16.81 -21.44
CA SER A 182 -7.90 -17.46 -21.45
C SER A 182 -9.02 -16.59 -22.06
N GLY A 183 -8.79 -15.31 -22.28
CA GLY A 183 -9.82 -14.36 -22.71
C GLY A 183 -10.89 -14.08 -21.64
N ALA A 184 -10.76 -14.65 -20.45
CA ALA A 184 -11.77 -14.54 -19.41
C ALA A 184 -11.54 -13.32 -18.51
N ALA A 185 -12.63 -12.76 -17.95
CA ALA A 185 -12.54 -11.67 -16.99
C ALA A 185 -11.80 -12.11 -15.72
N ARG A 186 -10.94 -11.23 -15.24
CA ARG A 186 -10.27 -11.33 -13.94
C ARG A 186 -10.27 -9.96 -13.25
N TRP A 187 -10.24 -9.97 -11.94
CA TRP A 187 -10.40 -8.74 -11.16
C TRP A 187 -9.12 -8.37 -10.45
N GLN A 188 -8.67 -7.13 -10.64
CA GLN A 188 -7.53 -6.58 -9.93
C GLN A 188 -7.93 -5.75 -8.70
N PHE A 189 -9.25 -5.52 -8.50
CA PHE A 189 -9.79 -4.71 -7.41
C PHE A 189 -9.12 -3.33 -7.37
N PHE A 190 -8.52 -2.98 -6.24
CA PHE A 190 -7.75 -1.74 -6.07
C PHE A 190 -6.23 -1.91 -6.29
N ALA A 191 -5.78 -3.08 -6.71
CA ALA A 191 -4.37 -3.33 -7.04
C ALA A 191 -4.04 -2.91 -8.49
N PRO A 192 -2.80 -2.59 -8.81
CA PRO A 192 -2.41 -2.22 -10.18
C PRO A 192 -2.46 -3.40 -11.16
N TRP A 193 -2.42 -4.66 -10.67
CA TRP A 193 -2.60 -5.89 -11.47
C TRP A 193 -3.16 -7.04 -10.64
N SER A 194 -3.79 -7.99 -11.32
CA SER A 194 -4.52 -9.08 -10.67
C SER A 194 -3.66 -9.98 -9.77
N PRO A 195 -2.44 -10.42 -10.13
CA PRO A 195 -1.60 -11.19 -9.19
C PRO A 195 -1.32 -10.50 -7.88
N PHE A 196 -1.12 -9.18 -7.91
CA PHE A 196 -0.91 -8.40 -6.69
C PHE A 196 -2.18 -8.29 -5.84
N ALA A 197 -3.36 -8.20 -6.48
CA ALA A 197 -4.64 -8.28 -5.77
C ALA A 197 -4.77 -9.59 -4.98
N GLY A 198 -4.37 -10.71 -5.60
CA GLY A 198 -4.35 -11.99 -4.91
C GLY A 198 -3.42 -12.01 -3.69
N LEU A 199 -2.22 -11.43 -3.79
CA LEU A 199 -1.29 -11.32 -2.66
C LEU A 199 -1.87 -10.45 -1.52
N ILE A 200 -2.52 -9.34 -1.86
CA ILE A 200 -3.25 -8.53 -0.88
C ILE A 200 -4.34 -9.39 -0.22
N GLY A 201 -5.09 -10.17 -0.99
CA GLY A 201 -6.10 -11.08 -0.46
C GLY A 201 -5.53 -12.07 0.56
N VAL A 202 -4.37 -12.68 0.31
CA VAL A 202 -3.67 -13.55 1.27
C VAL A 202 -3.35 -12.79 2.56
N THR A 203 -2.79 -11.59 2.43
CA THR A 203 -2.49 -10.76 3.62
C THR A 203 -3.76 -10.44 4.41
N MET A 204 -4.88 -10.14 3.73
CA MET A 204 -6.18 -9.91 4.37
C MET A 204 -6.66 -11.12 5.16
N VAL A 205 -6.55 -12.32 4.59
CA VAL A 205 -6.91 -13.57 5.28
C VAL A 205 -6.06 -13.74 6.53
N LEU A 206 -4.73 -13.56 6.43
CA LEU A 206 -3.82 -13.68 7.58
C LEU A 206 -4.13 -12.68 8.70
N PHE A 207 -4.47 -11.45 8.36
CA PHE A 207 -4.88 -10.46 9.37
C PHE A 207 -6.26 -10.77 9.94
N ALA A 208 -7.20 -11.26 9.12
CA ALA A 208 -8.56 -11.52 9.54
C ALA A 208 -8.66 -12.58 10.63
N VAL A 209 -7.89 -13.68 10.54
CA VAL A 209 -7.90 -14.78 11.51
C VAL A 209 -7.50 -14.35 12.92
N GLU A 210 -6.86 -13.22 13.07
CA GLU A 210 -6.44 -12.66 14.36
C GLU A 210 -7.48 -11.73 15.00
N ASP A 211 -8.55 -11.38 14.28
CA ASP A 211 -9.59 -10.50 14.83
C ASP A 211 -10.49 -11.28 15.79
N LYS A 212 -10.53 -10.83 17.04
CA LYS A 212 -11.35 -11.44 18.12
C LYS A 212 -12.86 -11.27 17.88
N LYS A 213 -13.28 -10.33 17.04
CA LYS A 213 -14.70 -10.07 16.76
C LYS A 213 -15.13 -10.81 15.50
N LYS A 214 -15.97 -11.83 15.65
CA LYS A 214 -16.46 -12.72 14.58
C LYS A 214 -16.94 -11.99 13.33
N PHE A 215 -17.67 -10.89 13.47
CA PHE A 215 -18.16 -10.10 12.33
C PHE A 215 -16.97 -9.61 11.46
N TRP A 216 -15.98 -8.98 12.05
CA TRP A 216 -14.83 -8.44 11.32
C TRP A 216 -13.94 -9.54 10.76
N LEU A 217 -13.75 -10.63 11.52
CA LEU A 217 -13.07 -11.83 11.04
C LEU A 217 -13.73 -12.33 9.75
N ILE A 218 -15.06 -12.50 9.75
CA ILE A 218 -15.79 -12.97 8.57
C ILE A 218 -15.65 -11.99 7.40
N CYS A 219 -15.81 -10.69 7.64
CA CYS A 219 -15.64 -9.67 6.58
C CYS A 219 -14.24 -9.70 5.97
N GLY A 220 -13.19 -9.77 6.79
CA GLY A 220 -11.82 -9.85 6.32
C GLY A 220 -11.53 -11.14 5.56
N LEU A 221 -11.97 -12.29 6.09
CA LEU A 221 -11.82 -13.59 5.43
C LEU A 221 -12.50 -13.62 4.07
N LEU A 222 -13.79 -13.31 4.02
CA LEU A 222 -14.56 -13.37 2.78
C LEU A 222 -14.04 -12.34 1.76
N GLY A 223 -13.68 -11.12 2.21
CA GLY A 223 -13.08 -10.12 1.35
C GLY A 223 -11.74 -10.57 0.76
N GLY A 224 -10.85 -11.11 1.59
CA GLY A 224 -9.57 -11.64 1.15
C GLY A 224 -9.70 -12.84 0.21
N LEU A 225 -10.54 -13.83 0.57
CA LEU A 225 -10.81 -14.99 -0.27
C LEU A 225 -11.42 -14.60 -1.62
N SER A 226 -12.32 -13.61 -1.64
CA SER A 226 -12.87 -13.08 -2.89
C SER A 226 -11.77 -12.49 -3.77
N MET A 227 -10.84 -11.71 -3.21
CA MET A 227 -9.72 -11.16 -3.96
C MET A 227 -8.81 -12.26 -4.51
N ILE A 228 -8.49 -13.29 -3.73
CA ILE A 228 -7.69 -14.43 -4.18
C ILE A 228 -8.37 -15.16 -5.34
N TYR A 229 -9.63 -15.51 -5.17
CA TYR A 229 -10.39 -16.29 -6.15
C TYR A 229 -10.58 -15.54 -7.47
N PHE A 230 -11.10 -14.32 -7.40
CA PHE A 230 -11.44 -13.54 -8.60
C PHE A 230 -10.22 -12.90 -9.28
N SER A 231 -9.09 -12.72 -8.59
CA SER A 231 -7.84 -12.30 -9.23
C SER A 231 -7.23 -13.38 -10.14
N ARG A 232 -7.66 -14.63 -9.99
CA ARG A 232 -7.09 -15.80 -10.69
C ARG A 232 -5.57 -15.94 -10.53
N SER A 233 -5.05 -15.49 -9.40
CA SER A 233 -3.62 -15.56 -9.11
C SER A 233 -3.23 -16.96 -8.62
N ARG A 234 -2.54 -17.73 -9.45
CA ARG A 234 -2.03 -19.07 -9.08
C ARG A 234 -1.12 -19.00 -7.85
N MET A 235 -0.25 -17.98 -7.78
CA MET A 235 0.66 -17.78 -6.64
C MET A 235 -0.09 -17.57 -5.32
N SER A 236 -1.20 -16.83 -5.35
CA SER A 236 -1.99 -16.55 -4.15
C SER A 236 -2.74 -17.78 -3.64
N LEU A 237 -3.14 -18.69 -4.55
CA LEU A 237 -3.73 -19.98 -4.16
C LEU A 237 -2.69 -20.87 -3.47
N VAL A 238 -1.46 -20.93 -4.01
CA VAL A 238 -0.38 -21.70 -3.38
C VAL A 238 0.02 -21.11 -2.02
N ALA A 239 -0.02 -19.79 -1.86
CA ALA A 239 0.34 -19.13 -0.59
C ALA A 239 -0.69 -19.33 0.53
N LEU A 240 -1.89 -19.87 0.23
CA LEU A 240 -2.92 -20.21 1.24
C LEU A 240 -2.76 -21.62 1.82
N VAL A 241 -1.99 -22.50 1.17
CA VAL A 241 -1.73 -23.88 1.57
C VAL A 241 -0.48 -23.93 2.44
#